data_dfe201b8effae39182634a203c7b8b16
#
_entry.id   dfe201b8effae39182634a203c7b8b16
#
_cell.length_a   1.000
_cell.length_b   1.000
_cell.length_c   1.000
_cell.angle_alpha   90.00
_cell.angle_beta   90.00
_cell.angle_gamma   90.00
#
_symmetry.space_group_name_H-M   'P 1'
#
loop_
_entity.id
_entity.type
_entity.pdbx_description
1 polymer ?
#
loop_
_entity_poly.entity_id
_entity_poly.type
_entity_poly.pdbx_seq_one_letter_code
_entity_poly.pdbx_strand_id
1 'polypeptide(L)'
;VIKFIILKNNPDTYLIGKLTEMDEEPSILLEDSFRVVEEGLLKVYPLHTEQRFIFLTSTDVLTILDPAPAVLAEYQKAVNE
;
A
#
# COMPACT_ATOMS: atom_id res chain seq x y z
N VAL A 1 2.76 10.75 -1.67
CA VAL A 1 1.60 10.76 -0.76
C VAL A 1 1.36 9.35 -0.24
N ILE A 2 1.21 9.20 1.06
CA ILE A 2 1.00 7.88 1.67
C ILE A 2 -0.48 7.61 1.75
N LYS A 3 -0.92 6.49 1.19
CA LYS A 3 -2.32 6.12 1.10
C LYS A 3 -2.55 4.65 1.43
N PHE A 4 -3.75 4.34 1.89
CA PHE A 4 -4.27 2.97 1.94
C PHE A 4 -4.88 2.62 0.62
N ILE A 5 -4.67 1.39 0.18
CA ILE A 5 -5.31 0.85 -1.02
C ILE A 5 -6.01 -0.44 -0.65
N ILE A 6 -7.27 -0.56 -1.05
CA ILE A 6 -8.05 -1.79 -0.91
C ILE A 6 -8.28 -2.33 -2.31
N LEU A 7 -7.93 -3.59 -2.52
CA LEU A 7 -8.05 -4.26 -3.82
C LEU A 7 -9.42 -4.92 -3.95
N LYS A 8 -9.97 -4.92 -5.16
CA LYS A 8 -11.28 -5.53 -5.43
C LYS A 8 -11.32 -7.03 -5.14
N ASN A 9 -10.24 -7.73 -5.49
CA ASN A 9 -10.18 -9.17 -5.33
C ASN A 9 -9.85 -9.61 -3.91
N ASN A 10 -9.49 -8.68 -3.05
CA ASN A 10 -9.04 -9.00 -1.70
C ASN A 10 -9.40 -7.85 -0.75
N PRO A 11 -10.70 -7.59 -0.55
CA PRO A 11 -11.15 -6.40 0.18
C PRO A 11 -10.79 -6.40 1.67
N ASP A 12 -10.40 -7.54 2.20
CA ASP A 12 -9.97 -7.64 3.60
C ASP A 12 -8.50 -7.31 3.80
N THR A 13 -7.77 -7.10 2.70
CA THR A 13 -6.35 -6.78 2.76
C THR A 13 -6.16 -5.28 2.51
N TYR A 14 -5.54 -4.61 3.46
CA TYR A 14 -5.22 -3.20 3.36
C TYR A 14 -3.75 -3.03 3.06
N LEU A 15 -3.44 -2.37 1.94
CA LEU A 15 -2.07 -2.05 1.57
C LEU A 15 -1.81 -0.58 1.90
N ILE A 16 -0.59 -0.29 2.35
CA ILE A 16 -0.17 1.08 2.61
C ILE A 16 1.16 1.33 1.92
N GLY A 17 1.32 2.49 1.34
CA GLY A 17 2.54 2.85 0.66
C GLY A 17 2.48 4.26 0.09
N LYS A 18 3.57 4.64 -0.57
CA LYS A 18 3.65 5.92 -1.27
C LYS A 18 3.02 5.79 -2.63
N LEU A 19 1.94 6.51 -2.85
CA LEU A 19 1.13 6.40 -4.06
C LEU A 19 1.56 7.44 -5.11
N THR A 20 1.72 6.99 -6.34
CA THR A 20 1.90 7.84 -7.51
C THR A 20 0.92 7.38 -8.58
N GLU A 21 0.18 8.31 -9.15
CA GLU A 21 -0.72 8.03 -10.26
C GLU A 21 -0.04 8.38 -11.58
N MET A 22 -0.23 7.52 -12.58
CA MET A 22 0.37 7.68 -13.91
C MET A 22 -0.72 7.72 -14.98
N ASP A 23 -0.36 8.22 -16.16
CA ASP A 23 -1.34 8.42 -17.25
C ASP A 23 -1.75 7.15 -17.97
N GLU A 24 -0.92 6.10 -17.93
CA GLU A 24 -1.17 4.86 -18.64
C GLU A 24 -1.18 3.67 -17.68
N GLU A 25 -1.96 2.64 -18.04
CA GLU A 25 -2.01 1.41 -17.24
C GLU A 25 -0.71 0.60 -17.39
N PRO A 26 -0.18 0.01 -16.30
CA PRO A 26 -0.69 0.13 -14.93
C PRO A 26 -0.48 1.55 -14.40
N SER A 27 -1.56 2.17 -13.94
CA SER A 27 -1.57 3.61 -13.65
C SER A 27 -1.26 3.95 -12.19
N ILE A 28 -1.15 2.94 -11.34
CA ILE A 28 -0.90 3.15 -9.91
C ILE A 28 0.41 2.51 -9.53
N LEU A 29 1.34 3.35 -9.03
CA LEU A 29 2.61 2.90 -8.47
C LEU A 29 2.55 3.05 -6.97
N LEU A 30 2.79 1.97 -6.24
CA LEU A 30 2.84 1.97 -4.79
C LEU A 30 4.26 1.60 -4.36
N GLU A 31 4.96 2.53 -3.74
CA GLU A 31 6.33 2.35 -3.29
C GLU A 31 6.39 2.12 -1.78
N ASP A 32 7.39 1.36 -1.34
CA ASP A 32 7.59 0.98 0.06
C ASP A 32 6.29 0.41 0.65
N SER A 33 5.71 -0.57 -0.06
CA SER A 33 4.40 -1.10 0.28
C SER A 33 4.47 -2.11 1.42
N PHE A 34 3.47 -2.02 2.31
CA PHE A 34 3.27 -2.95 3.42
C PHE A 34 1.82 -3.38 3.44
N ARG A 35 1.57 -4.53 4.05
CA ARG A 35 0.21 -5.00 4.32
C ARG A 35 -0.09 -4.78 5.80
N VAL A 36 -1.24 -4.21 6.09
CA VAL A 36 -1.70 -4.04 7.47
C VAL A 36 -2.36 -5.35 7.91
N VAL A 37 -1.73 -6.04 8.85
CA VAL A 37 -2.22 -7.33 9.36
C VAL A 37 -3.18 -7.11 10.51
N GLU A 38 -2.77 -6.27 11.45
CA GLU A 38 -3.55 -5.87 12.61
C GLU A 38 -3.24 -4.42 12.90
N GLU A 39 -4.04 -3.80 13.74
CA GLU A 39 -3.75 -2.45 14.19
C GLU A 39 -2.35 -2.40 14.79
N GLY A 40 -1.52 -1.54 14.23
CA GLY A 40 -0.13 -1.39 14.66
C GLY A 40 0.84 -2.45 14.16
N LEU A 41 0.39 -3.41 13.34
CA LEU A 41 1.27 -4.45 12.81
C LEU A 41 1.28 -4.41 11.28
N LEU A 42 2.45 -4.11 10.72
CA LEU A 42 2.66 -4.04 9.28
C LEU A 42 3.62 -5.14 8.85
N LYS A 43 3.34 -5.75 7.71
CA LYS A 43 4.24 -6.72 7.09
C LYS A 43 4.58 -6.28 5.68
N VAL A 44 5.83 -6.53 5.28
CA VAL A 44 6.31 -6.23 3.94
C VAL A 44 5.41 -6.90 2.90
N TYR A 45 5.04 -6.16 1.88
CA TYR A 45 4.26 -6.64 0.78
C TYR A 45 4.85 -6.10 -0.53
N PRO A 46 5.03 -6.89 -1.58
CA PRO A 46 4.76 -8.33 -1.65
C PRO A 46 5.80 -9.17 -0.91
N LEU A 47 5.43 -10.40 -0.59
CA LEU A 47 6.32 -11.37 0.03
C LEU A 47 7.20 -12.04 -1.02
N HIS A 48 8.31 -12.63 -0.57
CA HIS A 48 9.18 -13.47 -1.40
C HIS A 48 9.89 -12.71 -2.54
N THR A 49 10.04 -11.40 -2.40
CA THR A 49 10.78 -10.58 -3.35
C THR A 49 11.49 -9.45 -2.61
N GLU A 50 12.60 -9.00 -3.15
CA GLU A 50 13.31 -7.83 -2.62
C GLU A 50 12.79 -6.53 -3.21
N GLN A 51 11.95 -6.63 -4.23
CA GLN A 51 11.33 -5.46 -4.86
C GLN A 51 10.38 -4.78 -3.87
N ARG A 52 10.54 -3.48 -3.70
CA ARG A 52 9.79 -2.70 -2.73
C ARG A 52 8.77 -1.77 -3.36
N PHE A 53 8.40 -2.02 -4.60
CA PHE A 53 7.34 -1.26 -5.28
C PHE A 53 6.51 -2.21 -6.12
N ILE A 54 5.25 -1.86 -6.31
CA ILE A 54 4.32 -2.63 -7.15
C ILE A 54 3.54 -1.68 -8.05
N PHE A 55 3.16 -2.19 -9.21
CA PHE A 55 2.26 -1.49 -10.13
C PHE A 55 0.88 -2.14 -10.06
N LEU A 56 -0.14 -1.31 -10.01
CA LEU A 56 -1.53 -1.78 -9.97
C LEU A 56 -2.31 -1.12 -11.11
N THR A 57 -3.25 -1.87 -11.67
CA THR A 57 -4.18 -1.28 -12.64
C THR A 57 -5.32 -0.62 -11.89
N SER A 58 -5.86 0.45 -12.45
CA SER A 58 -6.95 1.18 -11.81
C SER A 58 -8.20 0.31 -11.59
N THR A 59 -8.40 -0.69 -12.47
CA THR A 59 -9.54 -1.59 -12.36
C THR A 59 -9.43 -2.61 -11.22
N ASP A 60 -8.23 -2.83 -10.70
CA ASP A 60 -8.00 -3.75 -9.58
C ASP A 60 -8.17 -3.08 -8.22
N VAL A 61 -8.24 -1.77 -8.18
CA VAL A 61 -8.34 -1.02 -6.93
C VAL A 61 -9.80 -0.73 -6.63
N LEU A 62 -10.24 -1.14 -5.44
CA LEU A 62 -11.59 -0.85 -4.98
C LEU A 62 -11.70 0.60 -4.50
N THR A 63 -10.78 1.02 -3.67
CA THR A 63 -10.77 2.39 -3.17
C THR A 63 -9.38 2.77 -2.64
N ILE A 64 -9.16 4.08 -2.54
CA ILE A 64 -7.93 4.66 -1.99
C ILE A 64 -8.36 5.54 -0.82
N LEU A 65 -7.72 5.33 0.34
CA LEU A 65 -8.10 6.01 1.58
C LEU A 65 -6.88 6.63 2.25
N ASP A 66 -7.13 7.59 3.11
CA ASP A 66 -6.08 8.13 3.97
C ASP A 66 -5.91 7.23 5.20
N PRO A 67 -4.67 6.88 5.57
CA PRO A 67 -4.45 6.07 6.77
C PRO A 67 -4.74 6.86 8.04
N ALA A 68 -5.18 6.15 9.09
CA ALA A 68 -5.32 6.75 10.40
C ALA A 68 -3.95 7.21 10.92
N PRO A 69 -3.89 8.28 11.74
CA PRO A 69 -2.60 8.81 12.21
C PRO A 69 -1.71 7.79 12.91
N ALA A 70 -2.29 6.88 13.68
CA ALA A 70 -1.51 5.85 14.36
C ALA A 70 -0.87 4.87 13.38
N VAL A 71 -1.61 4.47 12.35
CA VAL A 71 -1.10 3.56 11.32
C VAL A 71 -0.07 4.26 10.47
N LEU A 72 -0.28 5.53 10.14
CA LEU A 72 0.69 6.32 9.40
C LEU A 72 2.01 6.43 10.15
N ALA A 73 1.97 6.64 11.45
CA ALA A 73 3.18 6.72 12.28
C ALA A 73 3.94 5.39 12.27
N GLU A 74 3.24 4.27 12.40
CA GLU A 74 3.85 2.95 12.32
C GLU A 74 4.48 2.69 10.96
N TYR A 75 3.81 3.11 9.89
CA TYR A 75 4.33 2.97 8.54
C TYR A 75 5.62 3.77 8.36
N GLN A 76 5.63 5.01 8.79
CA GLN A 76 6.82 5.87 8.67
C GLN A 76 8.00 5.30 9.45
N LYS A 77 7.73 4.74 10.61
CA LYS A 77 8.74 4.07 11.42
C LYS A 77 9.29 2.83 10.72
N ALA A 78 8.42 2.02 10.14
CA ALA A 78 8.82 0.80 9.42
C ALA A 78 9.68 1.13 8.20
N VAL A 79 9.36 2.18 7.47
CA VAL A 79 10.11 2.59 6.28
C VAL A 79 11.49 3.12 6.65
N ASN A 80 11.62 3.76 7.80
CA ASN A 80 12.88 4.36 8.24
C ASN A 80 13.82 3.40 8.97
N GLU A 81 13.39 2.17 9.19
CA GLU A 81 14.22 1.15 9.81
C GLU A 81 15.19 0.48 8.85
#